data_b8f51e68baadcad59810f43ae7b0327c
#
_entry.id   b8f51e68baadcad59810f43ae7b0327c
#
_cell.length_a   1.000
_cell.length_b   1.000
_cell.length_c   1.000
_cell.angle_alpha   90.00
_cell.angle_beta   90.00
_cell.angle_gamma   90.00
#
_symmetry.space_group_name_H-M   'P 1'
#
loop_
_entity.id
_entity.type
_entity.pdbx_description
1 polymer ?
#
loop_
_entity_poly.entity_id
_entity_poly.type
_entity_poly.pdbx_seq_one_letter_code
_entity_poly.pdbx_strand_id
1 'polypeptide(L)'
;MSNIKALLVGVCEYPVLGLQELPLCKNDVLALKHALILGLNAKESNINICGTNGIVSSKDLIEELTNISFNTNAEETLIFYFSGHGGNNAIALSDGLLSVQSLISVIDKIKSKNKIIILDSCHSGDFTITDSIPLDLSRNIDSFVGRGYAVLASCGADQSSGFNENFQISCYTKFLYDALMSRFLIKKGKKSLEDINHAISHFAKRWNVENPTRKQTPIFRSNVGGTIFFDVEEYKPYRSARVYDETDAYIIYAVEPVHTALAKRFAVKVILRYESSFEEIAEIANEVKEKIKYANVYPNAISEAHHKGKTANIIWCYFGYSEDDIVDSNYVCYTTWMEERVLPADSRNFLYCRTAKWSGSFCSSRSNMRSTGL
;
A
#
# COMPACT_ATOMS: atom_id res chain seq x y z
N MET A 1 -20.56 6.73 -6.36
CA MET A 1 -20.17 6.72 -4.95
C MET A 1 -20.34 5.30 -4.44
N SER A 2 -19.34 4.75 -3.77
CA SER A 2 -19.43 3.37 -3.27
C SER A 2 -20.39 3.28 -2.07
N ASN A 3 -21.14 2.18 -2.01
CA ASN A 3 -22.09 1.93 -0.92
C ASN A 3 -21.36 1.33 0.29
N ILE A 4 -20.51 2.13 0.93
CA ILE A 4 -19.72 1.73 2.11
C ILE A 4 -20.31 2.38 3.35
N LYS A 5 -20.47 1.58 4.41
CA LYS A 5 -20.61 2.00 5.81
C LYS A 5 -19.38 1.54 6.57
N ALA A 6 -18.73 2.39 7.33
CA ALA A 6 -17.54 2.02 8.06
C ALA A 6 -17.60 2.45 9.53
N LEU A 7 -17.11 1.58 10.41
CA LEU A 7 -16.73 1.92 11.78
C LEU A 7 -15.24 1.67 11.95
N LEU A 8 -14.50 2.73 12.27
CA LEU A 8 -13.07 2.70 12.50
C LEU A 8 -12.80 2.92 13.99
N VAL A 9 -12.12 1.97 14.60
CA VAL A 9 -11.87 1.95 16.05
C VAL A 9 -10.37 2.01 16.30
N GLY A 10 -9.92 3.01 17.05
CA GLY A 10 -8.52 3.18 17.43
C GLY A 10 -8.37 3.30 18.96
N VAL A 11 -7.78 2.30 19.59
CA VAL A 11 -7.60 2.28 21.05
C VAL A 11 -6.13 2.53 21.38
N CYS A 12 -5.86 3.63 22.09
CA CYS A 12 -4.52 4.02 22.48
C CYS A 12 -4.21 3.74 23.95
N GLU A 13 -5.22 3.82 24.82
CA GLU A 13 -5.04 3.77 26.27
C GLU A 13 -5.85 2.64 26.90
N TYR A 14 -5.26 1.94 27.86
CA TYR A 14 -5.82 0.74 28.49
C TYR A 14 -5.73 0.79 30.01
N PRO A 15 -6.33 1.81 30.66
CA PRO A 15 -6.14 2.06 32.09
C PRO A 15 -6.61 0.93 33.00
N VAL A 16 -7.65 0.17 32.59
CA VAL A 16 -8.18 -0.97 33.36
C VAL A 16 -7.33 -2.21 33.21
N LEU A 17 -6.76 -2.42 32.02
CA LEU A 17 -5.98 -3.62 31.71
C LEU A 17 -4.49 -3.46 32.06
N GLY A 18 -4.01 -2.24 32.29
CA GLY A 18 -2.59 -1.97 32.55
C GLY A 18 -1.67 -2.30 31.38
N LEU A 19 -2.18 -2.24 30.15
CA LEU A 19 -1.44 -2.56 28.95
C LEU A 19 -0.59 -1.39 28.49
N GLN A 20 0.44 -1.66 27.70
CA GLN A 20 1.23 -0.63 27.04
C GLN A 20 0.32 0.26 26.16
N GLU A 21 0.50 1.56 26.26
CA GLU A 21 -0.18 2.52 25.39
C GLU A 21 0.28 2.39 23.92
N LEU A 22 -0.67 2.57 23.01
CA LEU A 22 -0.45 2.54 21.57
C LEU A 22 -0.84 3.89 20.93
N PRO A 23 -0.05 4.96 21.13
CA PRO A 23 -0.47 6.32 20.78
C PRO A 23 -0.73 6.56 19.29
N LEU A 24 -0.27 5.67 18.41
CA LEU A 24 -0.43 5.80 16.96
C LEU A 24 -1.74 5.20 16.43
N CYS A 25 -2.49 4.41 17.21
CA CYS A 25 -3.74 3.81 16.74
C CYS A 25 -4.80 4.84 16.32
N LYS A 26 -4.79 6.03 16.94
CA LYS A 26 -5.64 7.15 16.50
C LYS A 26 -5.26 7.69 15.10
N ASN A 27 -3.98 7.61 14.73
CA ASN A 27 -3.53 8.02 13.40
C ASN A 27 -3.94 6.99 12.34
N ASP A 28 -3.97 5.70 12.71
CA ASP A 28 -4.40 4.61 11.82
C ASP A 28 -5.84 4.83 11.35
N VAL A 29 -6.75 5.15 12.27
CA VAL A 29 -8.16 5.40 11.90
C VAL A 29 -8.32 6.62 11.01
N LEU A 30 -7.53 7.67 11.20
CA LEU A 30 -7.55 8.86 10.35
C LEU A 30 -6.99 8.56 8.95
N ALA A 31 -5.88 7.83 8.88
CA ALA A 31 -5.30 7.40 7.61
C ALA A 31 -6.28 6.51 6.84
N LEU A 32 -6.90 5.54 7.52
CA LEU A 32 -7.86 4.67 6.85
C LEU A 32 -9.13 5.42 6.41
N LYS A 33 -9.65 6.35 7.23
CA LYS A 33 -10.76 7.22 6.81
C LYS A 33 -10.42 7.93 5.50
N HIS A 34 -9.25 8.54 5.42
CA HIS A 34 -8.78 9.23 4.23
C HIS A 34 -8.70 8.29 3.01
N ALA A 35 -8.14 7.09 3.20
CA ALA A 35 -8.03 6.10 2.13
C ALA A 35 -9.39 5.56 1.65
N LEU A 36 -10.36 5.39 2.54
CA LEU A 36 -11.72 4.99 2.16
C LEU A 36 -12.43 6.06 1.33
N ILE A 37 -12.27 7.33 1.70
CA ILE A 37 -12.86 8.46 0.96
C ILE A 37 -12.23 8.58 -0.43
N LEU A 38 -10.91 8.69 -0.52
CA LEU A 38 -10.22 8.95 -1.78
C LEU A 38 -9.97 7.70 -2.62
N GLY A 39 -9.66 6.60 -1.98
CA GLY A 39 -9.30 5.35 -2.67
C GLY A 39 -10.49 4.47 -3.06
N LEU A 40 -11.59 4.51 -2.28
CA LEU A 40 -12.80 3.73 -2.54
C LEU A 40 -14.06 4.59 -2.78
N ASN A 41 -13.91 5.92 -2.86
CA ASN A 41 -15.01 6.85 -3.11
C ASN A 41 -16.16 6.73 -2.09
N ALA A 42 -15.81 6.44 -0.82
CA ALA A 42 -16.76 6.36 0.28
C ALA A 42 -17.25 7.75 0.67
N LYS A 43 -18.52 7.86 1.05
CA LYS A 43 -19.05 9.12 1.60
C LYS A 43 -18.50 9.32 3.01
N GLU A 44 -17.95 10.49 3.29
CA GLU A 44 -17.43 10.83 4.62
C GLU A 44 -18.49 10.65 5.73
N SER A 45 -19.75 11.02 5.47
CA SER A 45 -20.87 10.85 6.39
C SER A 45 -21.22 9.40 6.73
N ASN A 46 -20.67 8.44 5.98
CA ASN A 46 -20.86 7.01 6.19
C ASN A 46 -19.72 6.37 6.97
N ILE A 47 -18.73 7.15 7.41
CA ILE A 47 -17.55 6.67 8.13
C ILE A 47 -17.57 7.21 9.54
N ASN A 48 -17.83 6.35 10.50
CA ASN A 48 -17.81 6.68 11.93
C ASN A 48 -16.43 6.31 12.50
N ILE A 49 -15.93 7.15 13.40
CA ILE A 49 -14.70 6.89 14.16
C ILE A 49 -15.04 6.77 15.64
N CYS A 50 -14.60 5.67 16.26
CA CYS A 50 -14.62 5.46 17.69
C CYS A 50 -13.20 5.55 18.23
N GLY A 51 -12.95 6.38 19.23
CA GLY A 51 -11.61 6.57 19.81
C GLY A 51 -10.77 7.67 19.16
N THR A 52 -11.38 8.78 18.75
CA THR A 52 -10.64 9.96 18.24
C THR A 52 -9.65 10.53 19.27
N ASN A 53 -9.94 10.35 20.56
CA ASN A 53 -9.08 10.70 21.69
C ASN A 53 -8.19 9.54 22.17
N GLY A 54 -8.32 8.35 21.54
CA GLY A 54 -7.57 7.15 21.92
C GLY A 54 -8.21 6.30 23.03
N ILE A 55 -9.36 6.72 23.56
CA ILE A 55 -10.10 6.00 24.60
C ILE A 55 -11.41 5.47 23.99
N VAL A 56 -11.66 4.16 24.18
CA VAL A 56 -12.87 3.48 23.70
C VAL A 56 -13.35 2.52 24.77
N SER A 57 -14.59 2.72 25.23
CA SER A 57 -15.26 1.76 26.10
C SER A 57 -16.06 0.72 25.29
N SER A 58 -16.34 -0.42 25.92
CA SER A 58 -17.23 -1.45 25.36
C SER A 58 -18.61 -0.88 25.06
N LYS A 59 -19.09 0.02 25.91
CA LYS A 59 -20.37 0.69 25.74
C LYS A 59 -20.37 1.56 24.49
N ASP A 60 -19.38 2.43 24.33
CA ASP A 60 -19.28 3.35 23.17
C ASP A 60 -19.23 2.55 21.86
N LEU A 61 -18.43 1.49 21.81
CA LEU A 61 -18.30 0.64 20.64
C LEU A 61 -19.63 -0.04 20.26
N ILE A 62 -20.35 -0.59 21.25
CA ILE A 62 -21.63 -1.28 21.03
C ILE A 62 -22.71 -0.27 20.62
N GLU A 63 -22.74 0.92 21.21
CA GLU A 63 -23.65 2.01 20.83
C GLU A 63 -23.41 2.43 19.36
N GLU A 64 -22.17 2.65 18.95
CA GLU A 64 -21.84 3.01 17.56
C GLU A 64 -22.23 1.91 16.56
N LEU A 65 -21.94 0.65 16.87
CA LEU A 65 -22.38 -0.48 16.03
C LEU A 65 -23.90 -0.58 15.95
N THR A 66 -24.59 -0.29 17.05
CA THR A 66 -26.06 -0.28 17.12
C THR A 66 -26.61 0.85 16.25
N ASN A 67 -26.05 2.06 16.35
CA ASN A 67 -26.43 3.20 15.52
C ASN A 67 -26.23 2.89 14.02
N ILE A 68 -25.11 2.28 13.67
CA ILE A 68 -24.85 1.82 12.30
C ILE A 68 -25.91 0.81 11.86
N SER A 69 -26.35 -0.09 12.72
CA SER A 69 -27.34 -1.11 12.37
C SER A 69 -28.69 -0.52 11.94
N PHE A 70 -29.10 0.62 12.53
CA PHE A 70 -30.32 1.32 12.15
C PHE A 70 -30.20 2.08 10.83
N ASN A 71 -28.97 2.45 10.44
CA ASN A 71 -28.69 3.33 9.30
C ASN A 71 -28.03 2.60 8.12
N THR A 72 -27.93 1.26 8.16
CA THR A 72 -27.32 0.44 7.10
C THR A 72 -28.41 -0.33 6.35
N ASN A 73 -28.35 -0.31 5.04
CA ASN A 73 -29.26 -1.08 4.19
C ASN A 73 -28.57 -2.32 3.59
N ALA A 74 -29.40 -3.23 3.03
CA ALA A 74 -28.94 -4.52 2.54
C ALA A 74 -28.00 -4.46 1.33
N GLU A 75 -27.90 -3.32 0.65
CA GLU A 75 -27.01 -3.15 -0.52
C GLU A 75 -25.64 -2.56 -0.15
N GLU A 76 -25.48 -2.12 1.10
CA GLU A 76 -24.23 -1.55 1.57
C GLU A 76 -23.23 -2.62 2.00
N THR A 77 -21.95 -2.29 1.91
CA THR A 77 -20.84 -3.06 2.48
C THR A 77 -20.42 -2.45 3.79
N LEU A 78 -20.47 -3.21 4.87
CA LEU A 78 -19.94 -2.82 6.16
C LEU A 78 -18.43 -3.08 6.21
N ILE A 79 -17.66 -2.08 6.62
CA ILE A 79 -16.24 -2.20 6.97
C ILE A 79 -16.11 -1.91 8.47
N PHE A 80 -15.68 -2.90 9.22
CA PHE A 80 -15.27 -2.74 10.61
C PHE A 80 -13.74 -2.82 10.67
N TYR A 81 -13.10 -1.78 11.18
CA TYR A 81 -11.65 -1.71 11.37
C TYR A 81 -11.34 -1.50 12.85
N PHE A 82 -10.37 -2.25 13.34
CA PHE A 82 -9.86 -2.13 14.70
C PHE A 82 -8.33 -1.99 14.68
N SER A 83 -7.81 -0.96 15.35
CA SER A 83 -6.39 -0.78 15.66
C SER A 83 -6.20 -0.69 17.17
N GLY A 84 -5.42 -1.61 17.74
CA GLY A 84 -5.21 -1.73 19.17
C GLY A 84 -4.65 -3.07 19.59
N HIS A 85 -4.61 -3.34 20.90
CA HIS A 85 -4.24 -4.66 21.41
C HIS A 85 -5.33 -5.70 21.14
N GLY A 86 -4.91 -6.89 20.74
CA GLY A 86 -5.77 -8.04 20.60
C GLY A 86 -5.42 -9.12 21.62
N GLY A 87 -6.39 -9.96 21.94
CA GLY A 87 -6.23 -11.06 22.86
C GLY A 87 -6.84 -12.36 22.35
N ASN A 88 -6.75 -13.42 23.14
CA ASN A 88 -7.36 -14.70 22.79
C ASN A 88 -8.90 -14.55 22.75
N ASN A 89 -9.46 -14.62 21.54
CA ASN A 89 -10.89 -14.42 21.27
C ASN A 89 -11.46 -13.06 21.77
N ALA A 90 -10.63 -12.02 21.88
CA ALA A 90 -11.06 -10.71 22.34
C ALA A 90 -10.26 -9.58 21.69
N ILE A 91 -10.82 -8.39 21.68
CA ILE A 91 -10.13 -7.12 21.46
C ILE A 91 -10.02 -6.38 22.80
N ALA A 92 -8.92 -5.67 23.00
CA ALA A 92 -8.71 -4.87 24.20
C ALA A 92 -9.28 -3.46 24.00
N LEU A 93 -10.13 -3.06 24.92
CA LEU A 93 -10.70 -1.72 24.98
C LEU A 93 -10.21 -1.02 26.26
N SER A 94 -10.48 0.26 26.40
CA SER A 94 -10.00 1.05 27.53
C SER A 94 -10.61 0.61 28.86
N ASP A 95 -11.78 0.00 28.85
CA ASP A 95 -12.53 -0.47 30.02
C ASP A 95 -12.46 -2.00 30.25
N GLY A 96 -11.73 -2.74 29.38
CA GLY A 96 -11.58 -4.19 29.52
C GLY A 96 -11.47 -4.93 28.19
N LEU A 97 -11.70 -6.24 28.24
CA LEU A 97 -11.71 -7.09 27.06
C LEU A 97 -13.14 -7.26 26.52
N LEU A 98 -13.32 -7.05 25.23
CA LEU A 98 -14.55 -7.39 24.52
C LEU A 98 -14.34 -8.68 23.72
N SER A 99 -15.14 -9.73 24.03
CA SER A 99 -15.00 -10.99 23.30
C SER A 99 -15.39 -10.83 21.83
N VAL A 100 -14.68 -11.54 20.94
CA VAL A 100 -15.01 -11.59 19.51
C VAL A 100 -16.44 -12.10 19.30
N GLN A 101 -16.91 -13.05 20.11
CA GLN A 101 -18.28 -13.53 20.02
C GLN A 101 -19.32 -12.43 20.34
N SER A 102 -19.06 -11.58 21.32
CA SER A 102 -19.92 -10.42 21.63
C SER A 102 -19.92 -9.43 20.48
N LEU A 103 -18.76 -9.14 19.91
CA LEU A 103 -18.60 -8.26 18.75
C LEU A 103 -19.37 -8.80 17.53
N ILE A 104 -19.21 -10.09 17.21
CA ILE A 104 -19.94 -10.77 16.14
C ILE A 104 -21.45 -10.66 16.35
N SER A 105 -21.93 -10.88 17.59
CA SER A 105 -23.37 -10.87 17.88
C SER A 105 -24.03 -9.51 17.59
N VAL A 106 -23.27 -8.41 17.67
CA VAL A 106 -23.74 -7.08 17.32
C VAL A 106 -23.60 -6.82 15.82
N ILE A 107 -22.47 -7.18 15.21
CA ILE A 107 -22.25 -7.02 13.77
C ILE A 107 -23.24 -7.86 12.95
N ASP A 108 -23.64 -9.05 13.42
CA ASP A 108 -24.62 -9.90 12.73
C ASP A 108 -25.98 -9.22 12.56
N LYS A 109 -26.36 -8.33 13.47
CA LYS A 109 -27.62 -7.59 13.39
C LYS A 109 -27.63 -6.52 12.30
N ILE A 110 -26.46 -6.12 11.81
CA ILE A 110 -26.33 -5.10 10.76
C ILE A 110 -26.72 -5.74 9.42
N LYS A 111 -27.74 -5.22 8.78
CA LYS A 111 -28.24 -5.68 7.48
C LYS A 111 -27.37 -5.07 6.39
N SER A 112 -26.29 -5.73 6.04
CA SER A 112 -25.39 -5.32 4.95
C SER A 112 -25.14 -6.49 4.00
N LYS A 113 -24.92 -6.19 2.72
CA LYS A 113 -24.62 -7.18 1.68
C LYS A 113 -23.34 -7.95 1.98
N ASN A 114 -22.31 -7.21 2.31
CA ASN A 114 -21.00 -7.76 2.64
C ASN A 114 -20.54 -7.20 3.98
N LYS A 115 -19.78 -7.98 4.71
CA LYS A 115 -19.13 -7.58 5.95
C LYS A 115 -17.63 -7.85 5.84
N ILE A 116 -16.85 -6.79 5.98
CA ILE A 116 -15.39 -6.83 5.95
C ILE A 116 -14.88 -6.44 7.33
N ILE A 117 -14.13 -7.33 7.94
CA ILE A 117 -13.50 -7.13 9.24
C ILE A 117 -12.00 -6.94 9.01
N ILE A 118 -11.46 -5.85 9.49
CA ILE A 118 -10.04 -5.53 9.37
C ILE A 118 -9.47 -5.40 10.78
N LEU A 119 -8.52 -6.26 11.13
CA LEU A 119 -7.92 -6.32 12.45
C LEU A 119 -6.43 -5.92 12.36
N ASP A 120 -6.11 -4.72 12.79
CA ASP A 120 -4.74 -4.28 12.99
C ASP A 120 -4.39 -4.37 14.47
N SER A 121 -4.27 -5.58 14.95
CA SER A 121 -3.95 -5.88 16.33
C SER A 121 -2.66 -6.67 16.43
N CYS A 122 -1.78 -6.21 17.31
CA CYS A 122 -0.52 -6.88 17.61
C CYS A 122 -0.73 -8.01 18.60
N HIS A 123 -0.02 -9.13 18.40
CA HIS A 123 0.45 -9.89 19.54
C HIS A 123 1.61 -9.10 20.17
N SER A 124 1.35 -8.32 21.21
CA SER A 124 2.42 -7.86 22.07
C SER A 124 2.93 -9.07 22.85
N GLY A 125 4.11 -9.60 22.48
CA GLY A 125 4.73 -10.75 23.11
C GLY A 125 5.07 -10.60 24.58
N ASP A 126 4.64 -9.52 25.24
CA ASP A 126 4.85 -9.24 26.66
C ASP A 126 3.56 -9.35 27.50
N PHE A 127 2.49 -9.93 26.92
CA PHE A 127 1.29 -10.22 27.70
C PHE A 127 1.47 -11.50 28.53
N THR A 128 2.16 -11.39 29.64
CA THR A 128 2.00 -12.32 30.74
C THR A 128 0.87 -11.83 31.65
N ILE A 129 -0.37 -11.96 31.20
CA ILE A 129 -1.42 -12.27 32.17
C ILE A 129 -1.11 -13.70 32.60
N THR A 130 -0.87 -13.87 33.88
CA THR A 130 -0.55 -15.12 34.57
C THR A 130 -1.59 -16.21 34.27
N ASP A 131 -1.51 -16.80 33.09
CA ASP A 131 -1.94 -18.12 32.71
C ASP A 131 -1.66 -18.30 31.22
N SER A 132 -0.63 -19.05 30.94
CA SER A 132 0.03 -19.33 29.67
C SER A 132 -0.86 -19.96 28.60
N ILE A 133 -1.71 -19.16 27.94
CA ILE A 133 -2.35 -19.58 26.70
C ILE A 133 -1.86 -18.63 25.58
N PRO A 134 -1.17 -19.14 24.54
CA PRO A 134 -0.75 -18.32 23.41
C PRO A 134 -1.96 -17.65 22.76
N LEU A 135 -1.85 -16.36 22.54
CA LEU A 135 -2.88 -15.55 21.87
C LEU A 135 -2.96 -15.97 20.41
N ASP A 136 -4.07 -16.59 20.01
CA ASP A 136 -4.23 -17.11 18.65
C ASP A 136 -5.21 -16.25 17.84
N LEU A 137 -4.64 -15.27 17.10
CA LEU A 137 -5.40 -14.41 16.17
C LEU A 137 -6.12 -15.26 15.10
N SER A 138 -5.61 -16.45 14.77
CA SER A 138 -6.22 -17.34 13.79
C SER A 138 -7.61 -17.79 14.22
N ARG A 139 -7.85 -18.02 15.50
CA ARG A 139 -9.17 -18.36 16.04
C ARG A 139 -10.16 -17.22 15.94
N ASN A 140 -9.70 -15.98 16.12
CA ASN A 140 -10.54 -14.79 15.94
C ASN A 140 -10.97 -14.67 14.47
N ILE A 141 -10.04 -14.86 13.55
CA ILE A 141 -10.30 -14.83 12.11
C ILE A 141 -11.31 -15.92 11.73
N ASP A 142 -11.10 -17.18 12.20
CA ASP A 142 -11.97 -18.31 11.88
C ASP A 142 -13.41 -18.11 12.41
N SER A 143 -13.56 -17.44 13.56
CA SER A 143 -14.87 -17.12 14.13
C SER A 143 -15.68 -16.15 13.24
N PHE A 144 -15.03 -15.17 12.61
CA PHE A 144 -15.67 -14.28 11.65
C PHE A 144 -15.95 -14.97 10.31
N VAL A 145 -14.97 -15.69 9.77
CA VAL A 145 -15.10 -16.38 8.47
C VAL A 145 -16.23 -17.39 8.50
N GLY A 146 -16.43 -18.11 9.60
CA GLY A 146 -17.55 -19.02 9.79
C GLY A 146 -18.94 -18.38 9.69
N ARG A 147 -19.03 -17.03 9.71
CA ARG A 147 -20.27 -16.25 9.56
C ARG A 147 -20.44 -15.62 8.18
N GLY A 148 -19.58 -15.93 7.21
CA GLY A 148 -19.66 -15.38 5.86
C GLY A 148 -19.06 -13.99 5.72
N TYR A 149 -18.05 -13.66 6.53
CA TYR A 149 -17.31 -12.40 6.46
C TYR A 149 -16.03 -12.55 5.65
N ALA A 150 -15.56 -11.42 5.10
CA ALA A 150 -14.19 -11.28 4.64
C ALA A 150 -13.36 -10.68 5.78
N VAL A 151 -12.23 -11.29 6.10
CA VAL A 151 -11.37 -10.87 7.20
C VAL A 151 -9.97 -10.60 6.68
N LEU A 152 -9.45 -9.42 7.01
CA LEU A 152 -8.07 -9.02 6.80
C LEU A 152 -7.43 -8.81 8.18
N ALA A 153 -6.23 -9.34 8.40
CA ALA A 153 -5.52 -9.15 9.65
C ALA A 153 -4.05 -8.79 9.40
N SER A 154 -3.49 -8.01 10.32
CA SER A 154 -2.14 -7.43 10.18
C SER A 154 -1.02 -8.46 10.17
N CYS A 155 -1.18 -9.57 10.89
CA CYS A 155 -0.16 -10.61 10.98
C CYS A 155 -0.72 -11.93 11.49
N GLY A 156 0.07 -13.01 11.37
CA GLY A 156 -0.22 -14.31 11.98
C GLY A 156 0.04 -14.33 13.50
N ALA A 157 -0.33 -15.45 14.12
CA ALA A 157 -0.28 -15.66 15.57
C ALA A 157 1.11 -15.45 16.21
N ASP A 158 2.18 -15.64 15.44
CA ASP A 158 3.56 -15.60 15.93
C ASP A 158 4.29 -14.28 15.60
N GLN A 159 3.58 -13.26 15.17
CA GLN A 159 4.17 -12.00 14.71
C GLN A 159 3.56 -10.80 15.42
N SER A 160 4.39 -9.79 15.68
CA SER A 160 3.93 -8.49 16.19
C SER A 160 3.69 -7.53 15.04
N SER A 161 2.55 -6.85 15.03
CA SER A 161 2.38 -5.67 14.17
C SER A 161 3.31 -4.55 14.66
N GLY A 162 4.07 -3.97 13.75
CA GLY A 162 4.99 -2.88 14.05
C GLY A 162 4.45 -1.53 13.61
N PHE A 163 5.00 -0.44 14.17
CA PHE A 163 4.74 0.91 13.69
C PHE A 163 5.76 1.34 12.65
N ASN A 164 5.30 2.09 11.66
CA ASN A 164 6.16 2.78 10.73
C ASN A 164 6.46 4.18 11.25
N GLU A 165 7.66 4.37 11.79
CA GLU A 165 8.07 5.63 12.43
C GLU A 165 8.05 6.83 11.47
N ASN A 166 8.33 6.60 10.19
CA ASN A 166 8.34 7.66 9.17
C ASN A 166 6.93 8.21 8.88
N PHE A 167 5.90 7.36 8.96
CA PHE A 167 4.52 7.74 8.64
C PHE A 167 3.62 7.89 9.87
N GLN A 168 4.14 7.59 11.07
CA GLN A 168 3.39 7.68 12.33
C GLN A 168 2.09 6.89 12.34
N ILE A 169 2.05 5.75 11.66
CA ILE A 169 0.96 4.78 11.60
C ILE A 169 1.51 3.37 11.69
N SER A 170 0.64 2.38 11.91
CA SER A 170 1.05 0.97 11.88
C SER A 170 1.54 0.55 10.48
N CYS A 171 2.43 -0.43 10.44
CA CYS A 171 2.94 -0.95 9.16
C CYS A 171 1.81 -1.54 8.32
N TYR A 172 0.89 -2.27 8.95
CA TYR A 172 -0.23 -2.87 8.24
C TYR A 172 -1.20 -1.82 7.70
N THR A 173 -1.55 -0.81 8.52
CA THR A 173 -2.37 0.30 8.04
C THR A 173 -1.69 1.04 6.89
N LYS A 174 -0.36 1.15 6.88
CA LYS A 174 0.37 1.71 5.74
C LYS A 174 0.18 0.86 4.48
N PHE A 175 0.30 -0.46 4.57
CA PHE A 175 0.08 -1.35 3.42
C PHE A 175 -1.36 -1.27 2.90
N LEU A 176 -2.33 -1.26 3.83
CA LEU A 176 -3.75 -1.12 3.50
C LEU A 176 -4.03 0.25 2.85
N TYR A 177 -3.49 1.32 3.41
CA TYR A 177 -3.61 2.68 2.86
C TYR A 177 -3.10 2.73 1.41
N ASP A 178 -1.88 2.25 1.16
CA ASP A 178 -1.27 2.28 -0.16
C ASP A 178 -2.07 1.43 -1.17
N ALA A 179 -2.56 0.27 -0.74
CA ALA A 179 -3.40 -0.58 -1.59
C ALA A 179 -4.74 0.10 -1.93
N LEU A 180 -5.41 0.71 -0.94
CA LEU A 180 -6.66 1.43 -1.16
C LEU A 180 -6.47 2.64 -2.07
N MET A 181 -5.38 3.39 -1.92
CA MET A 181 -5.05 4.56 -2.72
C MET A 181 -4.56 4.21 -4.13
N SER A 182 -4.09 2.98 -4.35
CA SER A 182 -3.55 2.57 -5.65
C SER A 182 -4.58 2.68 -6.77
N ARG A 183 -4.28 3.52 -7.75
CA ARG A 183 -5.10 3.69 -8.96
C ARG A 183 -4.96 2.53 -9.93
N PHE A 184 -3.86 1.78 -9.86
CA PHE A 184 -3.58 0.64 -10.74
C PHE A 184 -4.49 -0.57 -10.47
N LEU A 185 -5.12 -0.63 -9.32
CA LEU A 185 -6.11 -1.65 -9.00
C LEU A 185 -7.48 -1.37 -9.61
N ILE A 186 -7.66 -0.22 -10.27
CA ILE A 186 -8.95 0.15 -10.88
C ILE A 186 -9.10 -0.56 -12.22
N LYS A 187 -10.09 -1.43 -12.30
CA LYS A 187 -10.47 -2.15 -13.52
C LYS A 187 -11.92 -1.83 -13.85
N LYS A 188 -12.15 -1.13 -14.97
CA LYS A 188 -13.50 -0.72 -15.40
C LYS A 188 -14.31 0.00 -14.32
N GLY A 189 -13.68 0.97 -13.65
CA GLY A 189 -14.30 1.75 -12.59
C GLY A 189 -14.56 0.99 -11.29
N LYS A 190 -13.89 -0.14 -11.05
CA LYS A 190 -14.03 -0.95 -9.83
C LYS A 190 -12.67 -1.38 -9.29
N LYS A 191 -12.61 -1.53 -7.96
CA LYS A 191 -11.53 -2.27 -7.28
C LYS A 191 -12.13 -3.52 -6.64
N SER A 192 -11.43 -4.65 -6.71
CA SER A 192 -11.82 -5.85 -5.98
C SER A 192 -11.10 -5.93 -4.62
N LEU A 193 -11.75 -6.54 -3.64
CA LEU A 193 -11.13 -6.79 -2.34
C LEU A 193 -9.92 -7.72 -2.47
N GLU A 194 -9.97 -8.67 -3.40
CA GLU A 194 -8.89 -9.60 -3.72
C GLU A 194 -7.66 -8.87 -4.29
N ASP A 195 -7.86 -7.95 -5.25
CA ASP A 195 -6.75 -7.14 -5.79
C ASP A 195 -6.12 -6.26 -4.70
N ILE A 196 -6.94 -5.66 -3.83
CA ILE A 196 -6.48 -4.89 -2.67
C ILE A 196 -5.63 -5.79 -1.76
N ASN A 197 -6.11 -7.00 -1.44
CA ASN A 197 -5.34 -7.94 -0.60
C ASN A 197 -4.03 -8.39 -1.26
N HIS A 198 -4.02 -8.61 -2.56
CA HIS A 198 -2.79 -8.94 -3.30
C HIS A 198 -1.77 -7.80 -3.17
N ALA A 199 -2.20 -6.55 -3.30
CA ALA A 199 -1.32 -5.39 -3.12
C ALA A 199 -0.78 -5.30 -1.68
N ILE A 200 -1.64 -5.49 -0.66
CA ILE A 200 -1.22 -5.55 0.75
C ILE A 200 -0.13 -6.62 0.95
N SER A 201 -0.36 -7.82 0.42
CA SER A 201 0.60 -8.94 0.52
C SER A 201 1.92 -8.62 -0.15
N HIS A 202 1.87 -7.90 -1.26
CA HIS A 202 3.05 -7.46 -2.00
C HIS A 202 3.86 -6.42 -1.20
N PHE A 203 3.20 -5.40 -0.65
CA PHE A 203 3.84 -4.39 0.21
C PHE A 203 4.47 -5.02 1.47
N ALA A 204 3.79 -5.99 2.09
CA ALA A 204 4.31 -6.72 3.23
C ALA A 204 5.56 -7.55 2.88
N LYS A 205 5.58 -8.21 1.72
CA LYS A 205 6.77 -8.96 1.27
C LYS A 205 8.00 -8.06 1.18
N ARG A 206 7.86 -6.87 0.60
CA ARG A 206 8.97 -5.92 0.52
C ARG A 206 9.39 -5.44 1.90
N TRP A 207 8.44 -5.03 2.75
CA TRP A 207 8.75 -4.67 4.13
C TRP A 207 9.58 -5.75 4.82
N ASN A 208 9.22 -7.02 4.63
CA ASN A 208 9.90 -8.15 5.24
C ASN A 208 11.34 -8.36 4.74
N VAL A 209 11.63 -8.00 3.50
CA VAL A 209 13.00 -8.00 2.96
C VAL A 209 13.84 -6.90 3.61
N GLU A 210 13.27 -5.70 3.72
CA GLU A 210 13.96 -4.53 4.30
C GLU A 210 14.05 -4.61 5.84
N ASN A 211 13.14 -5.37 6.49
CA ASN A 211 13.02 -5.50 7.93
C ASN A 211 12.96 -6.96 8.39
N PRO A 212 14.04 -7.75 8.21
CA PRO A 212 14.02 -9.19 8.44
C PRO A 212 13.75 -9.61 9.89
N THR A 213 13.97 -8.71 10.84
CA THR A 213 13.71 -8.93 12.29
C THR A 213 12.31 -8.48 12.73
N ARG A 214 11.58 -7.77 11.87
CA ARG A 214 10.24 -7.20 12.15
C ARG A 214 9.26 -7.59 11.07
N LYS A 215 9.24 -8.85 10.70
CA LYS A 215 8.39 -9.35 9.62
C LYS A 215 6.91 -9.24 9.96
N GLN A 216 6.13 -8.88 8.95
CA GLN A 216 4.67 -8.91 8.98
C GLN A 216 4.14 -9.76 7.83
N THR A 217 3.22 -10.67 8.11
CA THR A 217 2.58 -11.52 7.11
C THR A 217 1.07 -11.36 7.24
N PRO A 218 0.47 -10.41 6.51
CA PRO A 218 -0.97 -10.20 6.54
C PRO A 218 -1.74 -11.47 6.17
N ILE A 219 -2.87 -11.65 6.81
CA ILE A 219 -3.79 -12.77 6.57
C ILE A 219 -5.05 -12.24 5.91
N PHE A 220 -5.49 -12.93 4.86
CA PHE A 220 -6.79 -12.73 4.26
C PHE A 220 -7.54 -14.04 4.20
N ARG A 221 -8.76 -14.03 4.71
CA ARG A 221 -9.70 -15.16 4.61
C ARG A 221 -11.09 -14.63 4.30
N SER A 222 -11.80 -15.27 3.40
CA SER A 222 -13.14 -14.88 3.01
C SER A 222 -14.03 -16.11 2.82
N ASN A 223 -15.26 -16.01 3.31
CA ASN A 223 -16.32 -16.98 3.05
C ASN A 223 -17.57 -16.27 2.50
N VAL A 224 -17.37 -15.18 1.79
CA VAL A 224 -18.42 -14.51 1.04
C VAL A 224 -18.65 -15.22 -0.30
N GLY A 225 -19.89 -15.25 -0.77
CA GLY A 225 -20.25 -15.91 -2.04
C GLY A 225 -19.84 -15.12 -3.27
N GLY A 226 -18.54 -14.94 -3.49
CA GLY A 226 -17.99 -14.23 -4.64
C GLY A 226 -17.05 -13.08 -4.26
N THR A 227 -16.63 -12.30 -5.25
CA THR A 227 -15.71 -11.17 -5.09
C THR A 227 -16.45 -9.91 -4.66
N ILE A 228 -15.93 -9.20 -3.66
CA ILE A 228 -16.44 -7.89 -3.25
C ILE A 228 -15.80 -6.82 -4.12
N PHE A 229 -16.64 -6.02 -4.79
CA PHE A 229 -16.21 -4.90 -5.61
C PHE A 229 -16.63 -3.57 -4.98
N PHE A 230 -15.75 -2.59 -5.11
CA PHE A 230 -16.01 -1.19 -4.78
C PHE A 230 -16.08 -0.37 -6.06
N ASP A 231 -17.18 0.37 -6.25
CA ASP A 231 -17.29 1.30 -7.35
C ASP A 231 -16.44 2.54 -7.05
N VAL A 232 -15.50 2.81 -7.94
CA VAL A 232 -14.56 3.93 -7.83
C VAL A 232 -14.60 4.75 -9.12
N GLU A 233 -14.04 5.95 -9.10
CA GLU A 233 -13.86 6.70 -10.33
C GLU A 233 -12.89 5.94 -11.25
N GLU A 234 -13.24 5.88 -12.53
CA GLU A 234 -12.36 5.25 -13.51
C GLU A 234 -11.04 6.02 -13.57
N TYR A 235 -9.95 5.29 -13.41
CA TYR A 235 -8.64 5.90 -13.56
C TYR A 235 -8.47 6.32 -15.02
N LYS A 236 -8.49 7.61 -15.25
CA LYS A 236 -8.09 8.18 -16.54
C LYS A 236 -6.61 8.50 -16.41
N PRO A 237 -5.75 7.80 -17.17
CA PRO A 237 -4.34 8.13 -17.20
C PRO A 237 -4.20 9.62 -17.50
N TYR A 238 -3.23 10.25 -16.85
CA TYR A 238 -3.02 11.70 -16.96
C TYR A 238 -3.04 12.12 -18.42
N ARG A 239 -3.92 13.06 -18.80
CA ARG A 239 -4.19 13.40 -20.23
C ARG A 239 -2.97 13.93 -20.97
N SER A 240 -1.96 14.41 -20.28
CA SER A 240 -0.68 14.84 -20.86
C SER A 240 0.31 13.69 -21.01
N ALA A 241 0.08 12.56 -20.35
CA ALA A 241 0.94 11.40 -20.45
C ALA A 241 0.64 10.67 -21.75
N ARG A 242 1.52 10.77 -22.67
CA ARG A 242 1.62 9.80 -23.74
C ARG A 242 2.26 8.57 -23.14
N VAL A 243 1.44 7.64 -22.60
CA VAL A 243 1.92 6.31 -22.26
C VAL A 243 2.59 5.76 -23.53
N TYR A 244 3.89 5.56 -23.43
CA TYR A 244 4.66 5.08 -24.57
C TYR A 244 4.39 3.60 -24.81
N ASP A 245 4.33 2.83 -23.73
CA ASP A 245 4.04 1.40 -23.74
C ASP A 245 3.61 0.94 -22.35
N GLU A 246 2.88 -0.17 -22.26
CA GLU A 246 2.48 -0.74 -20.97
C GLU A 246 2.46 -2.27 -21.00
N THR A 247 2.72 -2.84 -19.84
CA THR A 247 2.67 -4.28 -19.57
C THR A 247 1.88 -4.53 -18.30
N ASP A 248 1.72 -5.80 -17.91
CA ASP A 248 1.13 -6.15 -16.62
C ASP A 248 2.01 -5.76 -15.42
N ALA A 249 3.31 -5.58 -15.63
CA ALA A 249 4.29 -5.27 -14.58
C ALA A 249 4.60 -3.76 -14.47
N TYR A 250 4.60 -3.03 -15.58
CA TYR A 250 5.02 -1.63 -15.60
C TYR A 250 4.36 -0.84 -16.75
N ILE A 251 4.43 0.49 -16.62
CA ILE A 251 4.04 1.47 -17.64
C ILE A 251 5.27 2.30 -18.00
N ILE A 252 5.64 2.39 -19.27
CA ILE A 252 6.56 3.41 -19.76
C ILE A 252 5.75 4.69 -19.91
N TYR A 253 5.80 5.53 -18.88
CA TYR A 253 4.99 6.74 -18.76
C TYR A 253 5.44 7.83 -19.74
N ALA A 254 6.76 8.01 -19.87
CA ALA A 254 7.34 8.99 -20.79
C ALA A 254 8.72 8.56 -21.27
N VAL A 255 9.03 8.94 -22.52
CA VAL A 255 10.38 8.82 -23.10
C VAL A 255 10.83 10.23 -23.49
N GLU A 256 11.73 10.78 -22.71
CA GLU A 256 12.24 12.14 -22.90
C GLU A 256 13.55 12.11 -23.67
N PRO A 257 13.60 12.72 -24.86
CA PRO A 257 14.84 12.80 -25.62
C PRO A 257 15.76 13.86 -25.01
N VAL A 258 16.91 13.43 -24.47
CA VAL A 258 17.95 14.28 -23.87
C VAL A 258 19.25 14.19 -24.68
N HIS A 259 19.12 14.19 -26.00
CA HIS A 259 20.23 14.01 -26.94
C HIS A 259 21.23 15.17 -26.86
N THR A 260 22.50 14.83 -27.13
CA THR A 260 23.56 15.81 -27.40
C THR A 260 24.04 15.66 -28.83
N ALA A 261 24.91 16.53 -29.27
CA ALA A 261 25.54 16.40 -30.59
C ALA A 261 26.31 15.07 -30.75
N LEU A 262 26.81 14.51 -29.63
CA LEU A 262 27.68 13.34 -29.67
C LEU A 262 26.93 12.01 -29.35
N ALA A 263 25.79 12.07 -28.66
CA ALA A 263 25.13 10.88 -28.16
C ALA A 263 23.60 10.97 -28.23
N LYS A 264 22.98 9.87 -28.68
CA LYS A 264 21.53 9.65 -28.61
C LYS A 264 21.19 9.12 -27.20
N ARG A 265 20.39 9.88 -26.45
CA ARG A 265 20.16 9.64 -25.02
C ARG A 265 18.69 9.80 -24.68
N PHE A 266 18.21 8.95 -23.77
CA PHE A 266 16.83 9.02 -23.27
C PHE A 266 16.76 9.03 -21.75
N ALA A 267 15.85 9.84 -21.20
CA ALA A 267 15.37 9.74 -19.84
C ALA A 267 13.97 9.12 -19.90
N VAL A 268 13.83 7.92 -19.36
CA VAL A 268 12.61 7.12 -19.41
C VAL A 268 11.96 7.12 -18.05
N LYS A 269 10.68 7.49 -17.99
CA LYS A 269 9.88 7.48 -16.76
C LYS A 269 9.06 6.21 -16.74
N VAL A 270 9.23 5.40 -15.71
CA VAL A 270 8.61 4.09 -15.58
C VAL A 270 7.80 4.03 -14.30
N ILE A 271 6.53 3.67 -14.40
CA ILE A 271 5.67 3.40 -13.26
C ILE A 271 5.58 1.89 -13.09
N LEU A 272 6.01 1.39 -11.94
CA LEU A 272 5.84 0.02 -11.54
C LEU A 272 4.42 -0.22 -11.07
N ARG A 273 3.76 -1.25 -11.58
CA ARG A 273 2.37 -1.57 -11.20
C ARG A 273 2.27 -2.24 -9.83
N TYR A 274 3.39 -2.82 -9.39
CA TYR A 274 3.52 -3.49 -8.11
C TYR A 274 4.86 -3.12 -7.50
N GLU A 275 4.92 -3.24 -6.19
CA GLU A 275 6.17 -3.08 -5.49
C GLU A 275 7.12 -4.23 -5.84
N SER A 276 8.26 -3.91 -6.40
CA SER A 276 9.21 -4.86 -6.97
C SER A 276 10.54 -4.83 -6.22
N SER A 277 11.19 -5.99 -6.13
CA SER A 277 12.57 -6.09 -5.65
C SER A 277 13.53 -5.38 -6.61
N PHE A 278 14.76 -5.11 -6.17
CA PHE A 278 15.76 -4.51 -7.06
C PHE A 278 16.14 -5.41 -8.24
N GLU A 279 16.08 -6.73 -8.05
CA GLU A 279 16.29 -7.72 -9.11
C GLU A 279 15.19 -7.62 -10.16
N GLU A 280 13.93 -7.59 -9.75
CA GLU A 280 12.78 -7.42 -10.65
C GLU A 280 12.85 -6.06 -11.38
N ILE A 281 13.22 -4.99 -10.69
CA ILE A 281 13.39 -3.67 -11.32
C ILE A 281 14.53 -3.69 -12.33
N ALA A 282 15.61 -4.44 -12.08
CA ALA A 282 16.72 -4.58 -13.02
C ALA A 282 16.30 -5.38 -14.27
N GLU A 283 15.47 -6.41 -14.14
CA GLU A 283 14.87 -7.13 -15.27
C GLU A 283 13.98 -6.20 -16.08
N ILE A 284 13.08 -5.45 -15.42
CA ILE A 284 12.23 -4.46 -16.08
C ILE A 284 13.10 -3.39 -16.78
N ALA A 285 14.17 -2.90 -16.15
CA ALA A 285 15.08 -1.95 -16.76
C ALA A 285 15.72 -2.47 -18.03
N ASN A 286 16.07 -3.75 -18.07
CA ASN A 286 16.60 -4.39 -19.28
C ASN A 286 15.54 -4.51 -20.38
N GLU A 287 14.31 -4.87 -20.05
CA GLU A 287 13.19 -4.89 -21.01
C GLU A 287 12.93 -3.49 -21.59
N VAL A 288 12.82 -2.49 -20.71
CA VAL A 288 12.62 -1.09 -21.11
C VAL A 288 13.77 -0.62 -22.00
N LYS A 289 15.01 -0.95 -21.66
CA LYS A 289 16.20 -0.62 -22.49
C LYS A 289 16.06 -1.21 -23.89
N GLU A 290 15.71 -2.48 -24.04
CA GLU A 290 15.58 -3.10 -25.36
C GLU A 290 14.45 -2.46 -26.20
N LYS A 291 13.33 -2.07 -25.57
CA LYS A 291 12.24 -1.34 -26.23
C LYS A 291 12.66 0.06 -26.66
N ILE A 292 13.41 0.77 -25.83
CA ILE A 292 13.76 2.19 -26.04
C ILE A 292 15.02 2.38 -26.86
N LYS A 293 15.91 1.43 -26.93
CA LYS A 293 17.20 1.51 -27.61
C LYS A 293 17.09 2.00 -29.06
N TYR A 294 15.98 1.67 -29.74
CA TYR A 294 15.73 2.06 -31.12
C TYR A 294 14.64 3.12 -31.27
N ALA A 295 14.19 3.72 -30.17
CA ALA A 295 13.10 4.70 -30.21
C ALA A 295 13.42 5.91 -31.11
N ASN A 296 12.39 6.35 -31.83
CA ASN A 296 12.46 7.50 -32.72
C ASN A 296 11.73 8.70 -32.08
N VAL A 297 12.27 9.17 -30.97
CA VAL A 297 11.77 10.34 -30.23
C VAL A 297 12.86 11.40 -30.22
N TYR A 298 12.54 12.59 -30.69
CA TYR A 298 13.50 13.68 -30.89
C TYR A 298 12.93 15.00 -30.38
N PRO A 299 13.76 15.90 -29.79
CA PRO A 299 13.29 17.19 -29.30
C PRO A 299 13.00 18.18 -30.45
N ASN A 300 13.63 18.01 -31.60
CA ASN A 300 13.48 18.87 -32.77
C ASN A 300 14.04 18.22 -34.06
N ALA A 301 13.79 18.83 -35.21
CA ALA A 301 14.19 18.32 -36.52
C ALA A 301 15.70 18.17 -36.70
N ILE A 302 16.52 19.03 -36.08
CA ILE A 302 17.97 18.96 -36.14
C ILE A 302 18.45 17.69 -35.44
N SER A 303 17.92 17.44 -34.26
CA SER A 303 18.21 16.22 -33.48
C SER A 303 17.75 14.97 -34.23
N GLU A 304 16.58 15.02 -34.88
CA GLU A 304 16.10 13.93 -35.71
C GLU A 304 17.06 13.63 -36.87
N ALA A 305 17.43 14.65 -37.62
CA ALA A 305 18.37 14.51 -38.77
C ALA A 305 19.70 13.91 -38.32
N HIS A 306 20.17 14.23 -37.12
CA HIS A 306 21.44 13.73 -36.59
C HIS A 306 21.38 12.33 -36.03
N HIS A 307 20.28 11.95 -35.40
CA HIS A 307 20.17 10.69 -34.63
C HIS A 307 19.24 9.65 -35.25
N LYS A 308 18.53 9.98 -36.32
CA LYS A 308 17.63 9.03 -37.01
C LYS A 308 18.37 7.76 -37.44
N GLY A 309 17.80 6.61 -37.14
CA GLY A 309 18.38 5.30 -37.47
C GLY A 309 19.55 4.86 -36.57
N LYS A 310 20.01 5.71 -35.64
CA LYS A 310 21.05 5.32 -34.69
C LYS A 310 20.42 4.67 -33.44
N THR A 311 21.17 3.79 -32.79
CA THR A 311 20.83 3.26 -31.47
C THR A 311 21.09 4.29 -30.38
N ALA A 312 20.37 4.18 -29.27
CA ALA A 312 20.68 4.98 -28.07
C ALA A 312 22.06 4.59 -27.51
N ASN A 313 22.77 5.59 -27.03
CA ASN A 313 24.06 5.39 -26.37
C ASN A 313 23.91 5.36 -24.85
N ILE A 314 22.91 6.08 -24.32
CA ILE A 314 22.63 6.14 -22.87
C ILE A 314 21.12 6.13 -22.66
N ILE A 315 20.66 5.32 -21.69
CA ILE A 315 19.27 5.26 -21.25
C ILE A 315 19.25 5.30 -19.73
N TRP A 316 18.58 6.32 -19.18
CA TRP A 316 18.24 6.42 -17.77
C TRP A 316 16.79 5.99 -17.60
N CYS A 317 16.51 5.05 -16.70
CA CYS A 317 15.16 4.70 -16.31
C CYS A 317 14.93 5.16 -14.88
N TYR A 318 13.90 5.98 -14.68
CA TYR A 318 13.45 6.50 -13.39
C TYR A 318 12.19 5.77 -13.00
N PHE A 319 12.20 5.09 -11.86
CA PHE A 319 11.12 4.24 -11.41
C PHE A 319 10.34 4.88 -10.27
N GLY A 320 9.01 4.90 -10.38
CA GLY A 320 8.07 5.30 -9.34
C GLY A 320 6.92 4.30 -9.26
N TYR A 321 6.08 4.42 -8.24
CA TYR A 321 4.87 3.59 -8.11
C TYR A 321 3.61 4.34 -8.51
N SER A 322 3.71 5.64 -8.73
CA SER A 322 2.58 6.51 -9.09
C SER A 322 3.01 7.60 -10.07
N GLU A 323 2.03 8.24 -10.71
CA GLU A 323 2.28 9.44 -11.49
C GLU A 323 2.85 10.56 -10.63
N ASP A 324 2.37 10.69 -9.39
CA ASP A 324 2.85 11.70 -8.45
C ASP A 324 4.34 11.50 -8.15
N ASP A 325 4.79 10.24 -7.98
CA ASP A 325 6.22 9.95 -7.83
C ASP A 325 7.04 10.41 -9.03
N ILE A 326 6.48 10.28 -10.23
CA ILE A 326 7.15 10.71 -11.46
C ILE A 326 7.17 12.23 -11.56
N VAL A 327 6.04 12.90 -11.31
CA VAL A 327 5.90 14.37 -11.40
C VAL A 327 6.76 15.06 -10.36
N ASP A 328 6.74 14.57 -9.13
CA ASP A 328 7.48 15.15 -8.01
C ASP A 328 8.95 14.69 -7.95
N SER A 329 9.38 13.91 -8.94
CA SER A 329 10.73 13.30 -8.97
C SER A 329 11.07 12.46 -7.74
N ASN A 330 10.04 11.85 -7.16
CA ASN A 330 10.09 11.04 -5.97
C ASN A 330 10.38 9.56 -6.30
N TYR A 331 11.44 9.34 -7.06
CA TYR A 331 11.74 8.02 -7.59
C TYR A 331 12.14 7.02 -6.51
N VAL A 332 11.66 5.80 -6.63
CA VAL A 332 12.07 4.64 -5.81
C VAL A 332 13.54 4.31 -6.07
N CYS A 333 13.90 4.26 -7.35
CA CYS A 333 15.26 4.11 -7.82
C CYS A 333 15.39 4.62 -9.24
N TYR A 334 16.61 4.67 -9.73
CA TYR A 334 16.87 4.82 -11.16
C TYR A 334 17.99 3.88 -11.61
N THR A 335 17.98 3.55 -12.89
CA THR A 335 19.03 2.76 -13.54
C THR A 335 19.65 3.55 -14.66
N THR A 336 20.92 3.28 -14.94
CA THR A 336 21.65 3.82 -16.09
C THR A 336 22.21 2.70 -16.91
N TRP A 337 21.85 2.69 -18.19
CA TRP A 337 22.52 1.86 -19.18
C TRP A 337 23.34 2.75 -20.11
N MET A 338 24.58 2.33 -20.40
CA MET A 338 25.47 3.00 -21.33
C MET A 338 26.09 1.97 -22.29
N GLU A 339 26.15 2.33 -23.56
CA GLU A 339 26.92 1.58 -24.54
C GLU A 339 28.41 1.61 -24.19
N GLU A 340 29.13 0.49 -24.39
CA GLU A 340 30.55 0.33 -23.99
C GLU A 340 31.50 1.38 -24.57
N ARG A 341 31.13 2.01 -25.69
CA ARG A 341 31.96 3.01 -26.41
C ARG A 341 31.73 4.46 -25.92
N VAL A 342 30.83 4.68 -24.97
CA VAL A 342 30.54 6.04 -24.49
C VAL A 342 31.61 6.49 -23.51
N LEU A 343 32.23 7.63 -23.79
CA LEU A 343 33.23 8.22 -22.88
C LEU A 343 32.58 8.69 -21.58
N PRO A 344 33.22 8.50 -20.42
CA PRO A 344 32.72 8.93 -19.13
C PRO A 344 32.35 10.44 -19.06
N ALA A 345 32.92 11.27 -19.92
CA ALA A 345 32.62 12.71 -20.02
C ALA A 345 31.19 12.98 -20.47
N ASP A 346 30.61 12.13 -21.32
CA ASP A 346 29.24 12.31 -21.83
C ASP A 346 28.16 11.89 -20.84
N SER A 347 28.55 11.15 -19.80
CA SER A 347 27.67 10.72 -18.71
C SER A 347 27.51 11.74 -17.58
N ARG A 348 28.28 12.85 -17.58
CA ARG A 348 28.45 13.75 -16.43
C ARG A 348 27.31 14.72 -16.12
N ASN A 349 26.28 14.79 -16.92
CA ASN A 349 25.21 15.79 -16.73
C ASN A 349 24.00 15.30 -15.97
N PHE A 350 24.08 14.16 -15.28
CA PHE A 350 23.05 13.70 -14.36
C PHE A 350 23.66 13.30 -13.03
N LEU A 351 23.07 13.82 -11.95
CA LEU A 351 23.47 13.68 -10.55
C LEU A 351 23.94 12.29 -10.18
N TYR A 352 25.12 12.23 -9.59
CA TYR A 352 25.73 11.02 -9.06
C TYR A 352 24.96 10.46 -7.89
N CYS A 353 24.56 9.16 -7.96
CA CYS A 353 24.34 8.34 -6.79
C CYS A 353 25.34 7.19 -6.78
N ARG A 354 25.84 6.82 -5.61
CA ARG A 354 26.72 5.65 -5.44
C ARG A 354 25.95 4.38 -5.76
N THR A 355 26.48 3.60 -6.65
CA THR A 355 25.81 2.52 -7.37
C THR A 355 26.22 1.15 -6.84
N ALA A 356 25.25 0.25 -6.72
CA ALA A 356 25.52 -1.18 -6.79
C ALA A 356 25.66 -1.56 -8.28
N LYS A 357 26.77 -2.22 -8.63
CA LYS A 357 27.06 -2.64 -10.01
C LYS A 357 26.31 -3.96 -10.30
N TRP A 358 25.44 -3.94 -11.30
CA TRP A 358 24.75 -5.14 -11.74
C TRP A 358 24.79 -5.24 -13.27
N SER A 359 25.40 -6.32 -13.80
CA SER A 359 25.44 -6.73 -15.23
C SER A 359 25.35 -5.59 -16.27
N GLY A 360 26.18 -4.54 -16.15
CA GLY A 360 26.21 -3.41 -17.08
C GLY A 360 25.18 -2.30 -16.82
N SER A 361 24.32 -2.44 -15.82
CA SER A 361 23.37 -1.44 -15.33
C SER A 361 23.73 -1.04 -13.92
N PHE A 362 23.41 0.20 -13.54
CA PHE A 362 23.62 0.71 -12.19
C PHE A 362 22.25 1.08 -11.58
N CYS A 363 21.97 0.56 -10.40
CA CYS A 363 20.78 0.92 -9.63
C CYS A 363 21.18 1.57 -8.32
N SER A 364 20.51 2.64 -7.89
CA SER A 364 20.68 3.23 -6.58
C SER A 364 19.34 3.47 -5.91
N SER A 365 19.27 3.21 -4.61
CA SER A 365 18.08 3.45 -3.82
C SER A 365 18.08 4.85 -3.21
N ARG A 366 16.91 5.36 -2.92
CA ARG A 366 16.65 6.68 -2.34
C ARG A 366 17.31 6.93 -0.98
N SER A 367 17.58 5.87 -0.21
CA SER A 367 18.23 5.98 1.11
C SER A 367 19.64 6.61 1.06
N ASN A 368 20.28 6.62 -0.11
CA ASN A 368 21.62 7.17 -0.31
C ASN A 368 21.64 8.64 -0.75
N MET A 369 20.49 9.28 -0.98
CA MET A 369 20.42 10.68 -1.43
C MET A 369 20.55 11.72 -0.30
N ARG A 370 20.48 11.33 0.97
CA ARG A 370 20.50 12.28 2.11
C ARG A 370 21.87 12.59 2.68
N SER A 371 22.97 12.01 2.19
CA SER A 371 24.28 12.15 2.82
C SER A 371 25.31 13.01 2.07
N THR A 372 24.91 13.69 0.98
CA THR A 372 25.79 14.69 0.35
C THR A 372 25.05 16.03 0.27
N GLY A 373 25.01 16.71 1.44
CA GLY A 373 24.81 18.14 1.46
C GLY A 373 26.08 18.80 0.91
N LEU A 374 25.90 19.49 -0.17
CA LEU A 374 26.52 20.77 -0.58
C LEU A 374 25.94 21.11 -1.94
#